data_1bebcb57daf19aa9ad77e04b120d41d8
#
_entry.id   1bebcb57daf19aa9ad77e04b120d41d8
#
_cell.length_a   1.000
_cell.length_b   1.000
_cell.length_c   1.000
_cell.angle_alpha   90.00
_cell.angle_beta   90.00
_cell.angle_gamma   90.00
#
_symmetry.space_group_name_H-M   'P 1'
#
loop_
_entity.id
_entity.type
_entity.pdbx_description
1 polymer ?
#
loop_
_entity_poly.entity_id
_entity_poly.type
_entity_poly.pdbx_seq_one_letter_code
_entity_poly.pdbx_strand_id
1 'polypeptide(L)'
;CEGVLQGIALPEGLMLLREGRRQGVQRMVVTHAMNPPIAMNVTQMQEAAKLGAFIEFVGSSPVSADAGTRYDGFAAAIRTIGPDVTILSTDLGQMGNPLPVDGFGAFLTALRERGFSEQDITRMAKQNPARLLGLK
;
A
#
# COMPACT_ATOMS: atom_id res chain seq x y z
N CYS A 1 16.37 -9.95 -5.54
CA CYS A 1 16.49 -8.98 -4.43
C CYS A 1 15.18 -8.23 -4.21
N GLU A 2 14.84 -8.01 -2.98
CA GLU A 2 13.65 -7.29 -2.53
C GLU A 2 14.06 -6.00 -1.82
N GLY A 3 13.30 -4.93 -1.99
CA GLY A 3 13.54 -3.66 -1.33
C GLY A 3 12.25 -3.08 -0.76
N VAL A 4 12.26 -2.77 0.52
CA VAL A 4 11.16 -2.12 1.24
C VAL A 4 11.61 -0.72 1.64
N LEU A 5 10.82 0.29 1.28
CA LEU A 5 11.02 1.66 1.74
C LEU A 5 10.05 1.94 2.88
N GLN A 6 10.59 2.08 4.07
CA GLN A 6 9.83 2.41 5.27
C GLN A 6 10.60 3.47 6.07
N GLY A 7 9.90 4.48 6.56
CA GLY A 7 10.48 5.49 7.42
C GLY A 7 11.45 6.47 6.75
N ILE A 8 11.44 6.54 5.41
CA ILE A 8 12.32 7.41 4.62
C ILE A 8 11.49 8.53 4.02
N ALA A 9 11.96 9.78 4.19
CA ALA A 9 11.25 10.95 3.67
C ALA A 9 11.35 11.08 2.14
N LEU A 10 10.38 11.73 1.51
CA LEU A 10 10.51 12.23 0.15
C LEU A 10 11.47 13.44 0.12
N PRO A 11 12.35 13.60 -0.89
CA PRO A 11 12.48 12.88 -2.16
C PRO A 11 13.35 11.62 -2.11
N GLU A 12 13.93 11.28 -0.97
CA GLU A 12 14.89 10.18 -0.81
C GLU A 12 14.31 8.83 -1.22
N GLY A 13 13.03 8.58 -0.92
CA GLY A 13 12.34 7.35 -1.31
C GLY A 13 12.36 7.09 -2.81
N LEU A 14 12.09 8.11 -3.64
CA LEU A 14 12.15 7.99 -5.10
C LEU A 14 13.59 7.81 -5.61
N MET A 15 14.57 8.45 -4.97
CA MET A 15 16.00 8.25 -5.31
C MET A 15 16.42 6.81 -5.03
N LEU A 16 16.01 6.24 -3.91
CA LEU A 16 16.31 4.84 -3.57
C LEU A 16 15.63 3.85 -4.51
N LEU A 17 14.40 4.11 -4.94
CA LEU A 17 13.73 3.27 -5.94
C LEU A 17 14.48 3.29 -7.28
N ARG A 18 14.90 4.46 -7.73
CA ARG A 18 15.70 4.60 -8.98
C ARG A 18 17.02 3.85 -8.86
N GLU A 19 17.73 4.05 -7.75
CA GLU A 19 19.00 3.36 -7.52
C GLU A 19 18.82 1.86 -7.36
N GLY A 20 17.81 1.41 -6.61
CA GLY A 20 17.47 -0.01 -6.49
C GLY A 20 17.22 -0.64 -7.86
N ARG A 21 16.46 0.06 -8.73
CA ARG A 21 16.22 -0.40 -10.11
C ARG A 21 17.49 -0.49 -10.93
N ARG A 22 18.38 0.52 -10.81
CA ARG A 22 19.68 0.54 -11.47
C ARG A 22 20.58 -0.62 -11.03
N GLN A 23 20.49 -1.02 -9.76
CA GLN A 23 21.21 -2.15 -9.17
C GLN A 23 20.56 -3.51 -9.44
N GLY A 24 19.46 -3.56 -10.17
CA GLY A 24 18.78 -4.81 -10.52
C GLY A 24 17.80 -5.34 -9.48
N VAL A 25 17.40 -4.54 -8.49
CA VAL A 25 16.33 -4.90 -7.57
C VAL A 25 15.01 -4.95 -8.34
N GLN A 26 14.41 -6.13 -8.43
CA GLN A 26 13.23 -6.35 -9.26
C GLN A 26 11.91 -6.17 -8.49
N ARG A 27 11.91 -6.49 -7.20
CA ARG A 27 10.73 -6.48 -6.34
C ARG A 27 10.91 -5.43 -5.24
N MET A 28 10.14 -4.36 -5.36
CA MET A 28 10.20 -3.22 -4.45
C MET A 28 8.80 -2.87 -3.97
N VAL A 29 8.69 -2.39 -2.76
CA VAL A 29 7.44 -1.88 -2.18
C VAL A 29 7.68 -0.58 -1.42
N VAL A 30 6.75 0.36 -1.58
CA VAL A 30 6.68 1.57 -0.76
C VAL A 30 5.63 1.33 0.31
N THR A 31 6.07 1.07 1.52
CA THR A 31 5.22 0.84 2.69
C THR A 31 4.74 2.16 3.28
N HIS A 32 3.49 2.22 3.76
CA HIS A 32 2.88 3.43 4.33
C HIS A 32 2.89 4.65 3.38
N ALA A 33 2.67 4.43 2.08
CA ALA A 33 2.92 5.42 1.05
C ALA A 33 2.26 6.79 1.30
N MET A 34 1.05 6.82 1.86
CA MET A 34 0.33 8.07 2.19
C MET A 34 0.60 8.62 3.59
N ASN A 35 1.28 7.87 4.44
CA ASN A 35 1.50 8.26 5.83
C ASN A 35 2.87 8.93 6.01
N PRO A 36 3.01 9.87 6.96
CA PRO A 36 4.33 10.38 7.34
C PRO A 36 5.26 9.26 7.83
N PRO A 37 6.57 9.35 7.59
CA PRO A 37 7.29 10.46 6.94
C PRO A 37 7.28 10.41 5.40
N ILE A 38 6.80 9.36 4.77
CA ILE A 38 6.83 9.18 3.30
C ILE A 38 5.86 10.14 2.62
N ALA A 39 4.59 10.15 3.05
CA ALA A 39 3.52 11.08 2.62
C ALA A 39 3.51 11.37 1.11
N MET A 40 3.59 10.34 0.27
CA MET A 40 3.53 10.47 -1.19
C MET A 40 2.19 11.02 -1.64
N ASN A 41 2.22 11.98 -2.56
CA ASN A 41 1.05 12.31 -3.36
C ASN A 41 0.87 11.31 -4.52
N VAL A 42 -0.28 11.37 -5.20
CA VAL A 42 -0.63 10.41 -6.26
C VAL A 42 0.36 10.40 -7.42
N THR A 43 0.88 11.58 -7.81
CA THR A 43 1.89 11.69 -8.89
C THR A 43 3.17 10.94 -8.52
N GLN A 44 3.62 11.07 -7.28
CA GLN A 44 4.80 10.38 -6.77
C GLN A 44 4.59 8.86 -6.66
N MET A 45 3.38 8.42 -6.26
CA MET A 45 3.02 7.00 -6.29
C MET A 45 3.03 6.44 -7.72
N GLN A 46 2.53 7.20 -8.70
CA GLN A 46 2.60 6.79 -10.11
C GLN A 46 4.04 6.69 -10.60
N GLU A 47 4.92 7.59 -10.18
CA GLU A 47 6.34 7.53 -10.50
C GLU A 47 7.00 6.29 -9.87
N ALA A 48 6.74 6.01 -8.59
CA ALA A 48 7.24 4.82 -7.92
C ALA A 48 6.75 3.53 -8.61
N ALA A 49 5.48 3.48 -9.00
CA ALA A 49 4.91 2.35 -9.74
C ALA A 49 5.57 2.16 -11.11
N LYS A 50 5.88 3.24 -11.85
CA LYS A 50 6.64 3.18 -13.12
C LYS A 50 8.05 2.63 -12.93
N LEU A 51 8.66 2.84 -11.76
CA LEU A 51 9.94 2.23 -11.39
C LEU A 51 9.80 0.75 -10.99
N GLY A 52 8.59 0.20 -10.99
CA GLY A 52 8.30 -1.20 -10.70
C GLY A 52 8.08 -1.49 -9.22
N ALA A 53 7.83 -0.47 -8.40
CA ALA A 53 7.46 -0.66 -6.99
C ALA A 53 5.95 -0.88 -6.84
N PHE A 54 5.58 -1.74 -5.89
CA PHE A 54 4.23 -1.78 -5.36
C PHE A 54 4.03 -0.63 -4.38
N ILE A 55 2.81 -0.14 -4.29
CA ILE A 55 2.39 0.91 -3.37
C ILE A 55 1.51 0.27 -2.29
N GLU A 56 1.95 0.31 -1.05
CA GLU A 56 1.24 -0.31 0.06
C GLU A 56 0.40 0.72 0.82
N PHE A 57 -0.89 0.42 0.94
CA PHE A 57 -1.85 1.15 1.76
C PHE A 57 -2.11 0.36 3.05
N VAL A 58 -1.78 0.98 4.16
CA VAL A 58 -1.88 0.36 5.48
C VAL A 58 -3.15 0.82 6.18
N GLY A 59 -4.11 -0.08 6.30
CA GLY A 59 -5.45 0.22 6.83
C GLY A 59 -5.47 0.70 8.27
N SER A 60 -4.51 0.29 9.09
CA SER A 60 -4.42 0.61 10.51
C SER A 60 -5.71 0.30 11.27
N SER A 61 -5.97 0.94 12.41
CA SER A 61 -7.16 0.66 13.19
C SER A 61 -8.44 1.17 12.50
N PRO A 62 -9.41 0.30 12.20
CA PRO A 62 -10.68 0.69 11.57
C PRO A 62 -11.60 1.47 12.53
N VAL A 63 -11.33 1.44 13.84
CA VAL A 63 -12.11 2.13 14.86
C VAL A 63 -11.56 3.50 15.24
N SER A 64 -10.46 3.93 14.61
CA SER A 64 -9.92 5.28 14.82
C SER A 64 -10.87 6.33 14.22
N ALA A 65 -10.91 7.52 14.84
CA ALA A 65 -11.83 8.59 14.44
C ALA A 65 -11.63 9.06 12.98
N ASP A 66 -10.43 8.90 12.44
CA ASP A 66 -10.04 9.29 11.08
C ASP A 66 -10.17 8.16 10.05
N ALA A 67 -10.59 6.95 10.45
CA ALA A 67 -10.62 5.79 9.57
C ALA A 67 -11.43 6.04 8.28
N GLY A 68 -12.59 6.66 8.37
CA GLY A 68 -13.42 6.98 7.21
C GLY A 68 -12.70 7.87 6.21
N THR A 69 -12.16 9.01 6.66
CA THR A 69 -11.42 9.96 5.81
C THR A 69 -10.17 9.33 5.20
N ARG A 70 -9.46 8.52 5.99
CA ARG A 70 -8.28 7.79 5.52
C ARG A 70 -8.65 6.82 4.39
N TYR A 71 -9.71 6.03 4.56
CA TYR A 71 -10.16 5.08 3.52
C TYR A 71 -10.71 5.78 2.27
N ASP A 72 -11.33 6.97 2.42
CA ASP A 72 -11.71 7.79 1.27
C ASP A 72 -10.48 8.24 0.47
N GLY A 73 -9.44 8.70 1.16
CA GLY A 73 -8.16 9.08 0.56
C GLY A 73 -7.48 7.88 -0.15
N PHE A 74 -7.45 6.72 0.48
CA PHE A 74 -6.91 5.50 -0.13
C PHE A 74 -7.69 5.11 -1.39
N ALA A 75 -9.02 5.12 -1.32
CA ALA A 75 -9.86 4.77 -2.46
C ALA A 75 -9.61 5.71 -3.65
N ALA A 76 -9.48 7.02 -3.41
CA ALA A 76 -9.18 7.99 -4.45
C ALA A 76 -7.80 7.75 -5.08
N ALA A 77 -6.77 7.52 -4.25
CA ALA A 77 -5.42 7.23 -4.72
C ALA A 77 -5.37 5.91 -5.52
N ILE A 78 -5.96 4.83 -5.00
CA ILE A 78 -5.98 3.52 -5.66
C ILE A 78 -6.69 3.58 -7.02
N ARG A 79 -7.79 4.33 -7.15
CA ARG A 79 -8.44 4.52 -8.45
C ARG A 79 -7.52 5.16 -9.49
N THR A 80 -6.66 6.05 -9.05
CA THR A 80 -5.75 6.78 -9.94
C THR A 80 -4.50 5.99 -10.30
N ILE A 81 -3.91 5.25 -9.35
CA ILE A 81 -2.69 4.45 -9.62
C ILE A 81 -3.00 3.06 -10.18
N GLY A 82 -4.18 2.54 -9.88
CA GLY A 82 -4.67 1.22 -10.29
C GLY A 82 -4.42 0.10 -9.27
N PRO A 83 -5.30 -0.91 -9.24
CA PRO A 83 -5.18 -2.06 -8.34
C PRO A 83 -3.98 -2.96 -8.67
N ASP A 84 -3.44 -2.92 -9.90
CA ASP A 84 -2.33 -3.79 -10.34
C ASP A 84 -1.00 -3.52 -9.61
N VAL A 85 -0.83 -2.32 -9.09
CA VAL A 85 0.39 -1.89 -8.38
C VAL A 85 0.15 -1.67 -6.89
N THR A 86 -1.05 -1.95 -6.39
CA THR A 86 -1.48 -1.72 -5.01
C THR A 86 -1.35 -2.97 -4.16
N ILE A 87 -0.87 -2.81 -2.93
CA ILE A 87 -0.90 -3.83 -1.87
C ILE A 87 -1.68 -3.27 -0.68
N LEU A 88 -2.45 -4.13 -0.02
CA LEU A 88 -3.22 -3.81 1.18
C LEU A 88 -2.65 -4.57 2.37
N SER A 89 -2.45 -3.86 3.49
CA SER A 89 -2.04 -4.42 4.78
C SER A 89 -2.68 -3.66 5.94
N THR A 90 -2.38 -4.00 7.18
CA THR A 90 -3.02 -3.35 8.34
C THR A 90 -2.05 -2.72 9.33
N ASP A 91 -0.86 -3.26 9.47
CA ASP A 91 0.08 -2.89 10.56
C ASP A 91 -0.57 -3.00 11.96
N LEU A 92 -1.51 -3.94 12.12
CA LEU A 92 -2.16 -4.22 13.40
C LEU A 92 -1.39 -5.31 14.17
N GLY A 93 -1.55 -5.30 15.49
CA GLY A 93 -0.89 -6.23 16.42
C GLY A 93 -0.54 -5.56 17.74
N GLN A 94 -0.75 -4.24 17.84
CA GLN A 94 -0.51 -3.49 19.06
C GLN A 94 -1.66 -3.69 20.04
N MET A 95 -1.35 -3.67 21.33
CA MET A 95 -2.34 -3.79 22.39
C MET A 95 -3.37 -2.66 22.30
N GLY A 96 -4.64 -3.01 22.45
CA GLY A 96 -5.77 -2.05 22.36
C GLY A 96 -6.35 -1.87 20.97
N ASN A 97 -5.71 -2.41 19.93
CA ASN A 97 -6.27 -2.45 18.58
C ASN A 97 -7.06 -3.74 18.33
N PRO A 98 -7.95 -3.76 17.34
CA PRO A 98 -8.56 -5.00 16.84
C PRO A 98 -7.51 -6.04 16.43
N LEU A 99 -7.89 -7.31 16.43
CA LEU A 99 -7.02 -8.35 15.88
C LEU A 99 -6.73 -8.07 14.40
N PRO A 100 -5.52 -8.40 13.91
CA PRO A 100 -5.13 -8.16 12.52
C PRO A 100 -6.13 -8.70 11.48
N VAL A 101 -6.70 -9.88 11.73
CA VAL A 101 -7.72 -10.50 10.86
C VAL A 101 -8.99 -9.67 10.80
N ASP A 102 -9.48 -9.21 11.95
CA ASP A 102 -10.72 -8.42 12.05
C ASP A 102 -10.52 -7.04 11.41
N GLY A 103 -9.40 -6.40 11.72
CA GLY A 103 -9.06 -5.10 11.14
C GLY A 103 -8.84 -5.16 9.64
N PHE A 104 -8.23 -6.24 9.13
CA PHE A 104 -8.07 -6.44 7.69
C PHE A 104 -9.42 -6.65 7.01
N GLY A 105 -10.29 -7.50 7.59
CA GLY A 105 -11.66 -7.70 7.11
C GLY A 105 -12.45 -6.39 7.03
N ALA A 106 -12.38 -5.55 8.07
CA ALA A 106 -13.01 -4.23 8.08
C ALA A 106 -12.45 -3.30 6.99
N PHE A 107 -11.14 -3.28 6.79
CA PHE A 107 -10.52 -2.48 5.72
C PHE A 107 -10.98 -2.93 4.32
N LEU A 108 -11.00 -4.24 4.05
CA LEU A 108 -11.50 -4.77 2.78
C LEU A 108 -12.98 -4.43 2.56
N THR A 109 -13.81 -4.50 3.61
CA THR A 109 -15.23 -4.10 3.56
C THR A 109 -15.36 -2.62 3.22
N ALA A 110 -14.57 -1.75 3.86
CA ALA A 110 -14.58 -0.33 3.58
C ALA A 110 -14.22 0.01 2.12
N LEU A 111 -13.33 -0.76 1.49
CA LEU A 111 -13.01 -0.59 0.06
C LEU A 111 -14.14 -1.09 -0.84
N ARG A 112 -14.83 -2.20 -0.49
CA ARG A 112 -16.03 -2.65 -1.21
C ARG A 112 -17.13 -1.61 -1.21
N GLU A 113 -17.41 -1.02 -0.05
CA GLU A 113 -18.38 0.08 0.09
C GLU A 113 -18.03 1.30 -0.77
N ARG A 114 -16.75 1.46 -1.10
CA ARG A 114 -16.23 2.49 -2.01
C ARG A 114 -16.16 2.04 -3.47
N GLY A 115 -16.76 0.90 -3.81
CA GLY A 115 -16.97 0.45 -5.18
C GLY A 115 -15.82 -0.36 -5.80
N PHE A 116 -14.87 -0.86 -5.01
CA PHE A 116 -13.88 -1.82 -5.52
C PHE A 116 -14.49 -3.21 -5.68
N SER A 117 -14.23 -3.85 -6.81
CA SER A 117 -14.71 -5.20 -7.12
C SER A 117 -13.99 -6.27 -6.29
N GLU A 118 -14.59 -7.44 -6.13
CA GLU A 118 -13.92 -8.58 -5.50
C GLU A 118 -12.64 -9.00 -6.24
N GLN A 119 -12.61 -8.78 -7.55
CA GLN A 119 -11.41 -9.04 -8.35
C GLN A 119 -10.28 -8.06 -7.97
N ASP A 120 -10.59 -6.77 -7.82
CA ASP A 120 -9.60 -5.78 -7.39
C ASP A 120 -9.11 -6.05 -5.97
N ILE A 121 -10.04 -6.36 -5.04
CA ILE A 121 -9.70 -6.73 -3.67
C ILE A 121 -8.78 -7.95 -3.63
N THR A 122 -9.12 -9.00 -4.37
CA THR A 122 -8.29 -10.22 -4.44
C THR A 122 -6.91 -9.91 -5.02
N ARG A 123 -6.84 -9.05 -6.04
CA ARG A 123 -5.58 -8.62 -6.64
C ARG A 123 -4.69 -7.90 -5.64
N MET A 124 -5.23 -6.89 -4.96
CA MET A 124 -4.49 -6.06 -4.02
C MET A 124 -4.12 -6.77 -2.71
N ALA A 125 -5.01 -7.63 -2.21
CA ALA A 125 -4.83 -8.30 -0.91
C ALA A 125 -4.10 -9.64 -1.00
N LYS A 126 -4.04 -10.28 -2.18
CA LYS A 126 -3.48 -11.63 -2.34
C LYS A 126 -2.49 -11.75 -3.50
N GLN A 127 -2.90 -11.39 -4.72
CA GLN A 127 -2.07 -11.64 -5.90
C GLN A 127 -0.83 -10.75 -5.94
N ASN A 128 -0.95 -9.46 -5.66
CA ASN A 128 0.18 -8.55 -5.66
C ASN A 128 1.18 -8.85 -4.53
N PRO A 129 0.77 -9.12 -3.27
CA PRO A 129 1.68 -9.63 -2.25
C PRO A 129 2.42 -10.90 -2.68
N ALA A 130 1.73 -11.87 -3.30
CA ALA A 130 2.36 -13.08 -3.82
C ALA A 130 3.41 -12.77 -4.90
N ARG A 131 3.10 -11.85 -5.83
CA ARG A 131 4.05 -11.39 -6.86
C ARG A 131 5.27 -10.68 -6.25
N LEU A 132 5.06 -9.83 -5.24
CA LEU A 132 6.15 -9.15 -4.52
C LEU A 132 7.09 -10.19 -3.87
N LEU A 133 6.52 -11.23 -3.27
CA LEU A 133 7.28 -12.30 -2.62
C LEU A 133 7.84 -13.35 -3.60
N GLY A 134 7.50 -13.26 -4.88
CA GLY A 134 7.92 -14.23 -5.89
C GLY A 134 7.25 -15.60 -5.75
N LEU A 135 6.09 -15.65 -5.10
CA LEU A 135 5.29 -16.87 -4.98
C LEU A 135 4.51 -17.11 -6.29
N LYS A 136 4.28 -18.40 -6.60
CA LYS A 136 3.49 -18.84 -7.75
C LYS A 136 2.03 -19.07 -7.37
#